data_5adcd7a9de74c42ac25a4c131b285091
#
_entry.id   5adcd7a9de74c42ac25a4c131b285091
#
_cell.length_a   1.000
_cell.length_b   1.000
_cell.length_c   1.000
_cell.angle_alpha   90.00
_cell.angle_beta   90.00
_cell.angle_gamma   90.00
#
_symmetry.space_group_name_H-M   'P 1'
#
loop_
_entity.id
_entity.type
_entity.pdbx_description
1 polymer ?
#
loop_
_entity_poly.entity_id
_entity_poly.type
_entity_poly.pdbx_seq_one_letter_code
_entity_poly.pdbx_strand_id
1 'polypeptide(L)'
;MSSDIGDVIHKTNSMEIADNYPKTCQEFLNIRDEMFELFLRKQADYGPTNVGMGSEVVDTDDKVKRSLIGLSVRMNDKVQRLLNLTLNNKVPNNESLEDTFIDIANYAVMALIVQRKQWGK
;
A
#
# COMPACT_ATOMS: atom_id res chain seq x y z
N MET A 1 1.28 29.96 -0.88
CA MET A 1 1.96 29.24 -1.95
C MET A 1 3.45 29.29 -1.72
N SER A 2 4.03 28.16 -1.62
CA SER A 2 5.45 28.13 -1.39
C SER A 2 6.18 28.38 -2.68
N SER A 3 6.95 29.43 -2.69
CA SER A 3 7.87 29.75 -3.77
C SER A 3 9.26 29.98 -3.21
N ASP A 4 9.51 29.43 -2.02
CA ASP A 4 10.80 29.58 -1.40
C ASP A 4 11.87 28.72 -2.08
N ILE A 5 13.11 29.05 -1.80
CA ILE A 5 14.27 28.38 -2.38
C ILE A 5 14.30 26.89 -1.99
N GLY A 6 13.83 26.54 -0.80
CA GLY A 6 13.80 25.18 -0.33
C GLY A 6 12.96 24.25 -1.22
N ASP A 7 11.76 24.68 -1.63
CA ASP A 7 10.90 23.92 -2.53
C ASP A 7 11.50 23.78 -3.92
N VAL A 8 12.11 24.84 -4.44
CA VAL A 8 12.76 24.80 -5.77
C VAL A 8 13.92 23.82 -5.76
N ILE A 9 14.77 23.84 -4.72
CA ILE A 9 15.89 22.92 -4.57
C ILE A 9 15.39 21.48 -4.47
N HIS A 10 14.35 21.23 -3.66
CA HIS A 10 13.79 19.90 -3.48
C HIS A 10 13.26 19.33 -4.79
N LYS A 11 12.50 20.11 -5.56
CA LYS A 11 11.99 19.70 -6.87
C LYS A 11 13.10 19.40 -7.86
N THR A 12 14.17 20.20 -7.88
CA THR A 12 15.32 19.97 -8.74
C THR A 12 16.02 18.65 -8.41
N ASN A 13 16.23 18.37 -7.13
CA ASN A 13 16.83 17.10 -6.69
C ASN A 13 15.97 15.89 -7.07
N SER A 14 14.66 16.01 -6.92
CA SER A 14 13.70 14.97 -7.33
C SER A 14 13.75 14.73 -8.83
N MET A 15 13.85 15.78 -9.64
CA MET A 15 13.97 15.68 -11.09
C MET A 15 15.29 15.01 -11.49
N GLU A 16 16.39 15.30 -10.82
CA GLU A 16 17.67 14.64 -11.06
C GLU A 16 17.61 13.14 -10.83
N ILE A 17 16.90 12.69 -9.79
CA ILE A 17 16.70 11.26 -9.53
C ILE A 17 15.94 10.60 -10.69
N ALA A 18 14.87 11.23 -11.15
CA ALA A 18 14.10 10.71 -12.28
C ALA A 18 14.93 10.69 -13.58
N ASP A 19 15.76 11.70 -13.80
CA ASP A 19 16.62 11.79 -14.98
C ASP A 19 17.76 10.76 -14.93
N ASN A 20 18.32 10.52 -13.75
CA ASN A 20 19.46 9.59 -13.57
C ASN A 20 19.02 8.12 -13.55
N TYR A 21 17.79 7.84 -13.10
CA TYR A 21 17.26 6.49 -12.96
C TYR A 21 15.88 6.35 -13.62
N PRO A 22 15.79 6.62 -14.95
CA PRO A 22 14.48 6.68 -15.60
C PRO A 22 13.73 5.35 -15.61
N LYS A 23 14.45 4.23 -15.74
CA LYS A 23 13.82 2.90 -15.74
C LYS A 23 13.26 2.54 -14.37
N THR A 24 14.02 2.82 -13.32
CA THR A 24 13.58 2.59 -11.94
C THR A 24 12.33 3.41 -11.61
N CYS A 25 12.35 4.70 -11.96
CA CYS A 25 11.22 5.59 -11.70
C CYS A 25 9.99 5.21 -12.52
N GLN A 26 10.17 4.82 -13.78
CA GLN A 26 9.07 4.36 -14.62
C GLN A 26 8.44 3.08 -14.05
N GLU A 27 9.25 2.14 -13.59
CA GLU A 27 8.75 0.91 -13.00
C GLU A 27 7.95 1.18 -11.71
N PHE A 28 8.39 2.13 -10.89
CA PHE A 28 7.62 2.57 -9.73
C PHE A 28 6.20 3.02 -10.13
N LEU A 29 6.10 3.83 -11.17
CA LEU A 29 4.80 4.32 -11.66
C LEU A 29 3.96 3.18 -12.23
N ASN A 30 4.57 2.23 -12.94
CA ASN A 30 3.87 1.06 -13.45
C ASN A 30 3.29 0.22 -12.31
N ILE A 31 4.07 -0.03 -11.27
CA ILE A 31 3.64 -0.78 -10.09
C ILE A 31 2.52 -0.03 -9.36
N ARG A 32 2.63 1.28 -9.21
CA ARG A 32 1.57 2.12 -8.64
C ARG A 32 0.24 1.91 -9.36
N ASP A 33 0.25 1.90 -10.68
CA ASP A 33 -0.96 1.72 -11.49
C ASP A 33 -1.54 0.30 -11.32
N GLU A 34 -0.68 -0.71 -11.31
CA GLU A 34 -1.08 -2.10 -11.03
C GLU A 34 -1.68 -2.25 -9.63
N MET A 35 -1.08 -1.61 -8.63
CA MET A 35 -1.57 -1.59 -7.25
C MET A 35 -2.99 -1.03 -7.19
N PHE A 36 -3.22 0.10 -7.84
CA PHE A 36 -4.52 0.76 -7.82
C PHE A 36 -5.59 -0.09 -8.50
N GLU A 37 -5.30 -0.67 -9.65
CA GLU A 37 -6.22 -1.55 -10.36
C GLU A 37 -6.60 -2.77 -9.52
N LEU A 38 -5.61 -3.42 -8.88
CA LEU A 38 -5.86 -4.56 -8.00
C LEU A 38 -6.69 -4.14 -6.78
N PHE A 39 -6.39 -3.00 -6.19
CA PHE A 39 -7.15 -2.44 -5.08
C PHE A 39 -8.63 -2.29 -5.45
N LEU A 40 -8.94 -1.70 -6.60
CA LEU A 40 -10.32 -1.51 -7.05
C LEU A 40 -11.05 -2.85 -7.22
N ARG A 41 -10.41 -3.84 -7.82
CA ARG A 41 -11.01 -5.16 -8.02
C ARG A 41 -11.29 -5.87 -6.70
N LYS A 42 -10.34 -5.81 -5.76
CA LYS A 42 -10.53 -6.43 -4.44
C LYS A 42 -11.60 -5.74 -3.63
N GLN A 43 -11.67 -4.40 -3.68
CA GLN A 43 -12.72 -3.68 -2.96
C GLN A 43 -14.11 -3.95 -3.55
N ALA A 44 -14.21 -4.17 -4.84
CA ALA A 44 -15.46 -4.59 -5.45
C ALA A 44 -15.95 -5.94 -4.90
N ASP A 45 -15.03 -6.87 -4.60
CA ASP A 45 -15.36 -8.18 -4.05
C ASP A 45 -15.65 -8.12 -2.54
N TYR A 46 -14.82 -7.43 -1.78
CA TYR A 46 -14.90 -7.44 -0.31
C TYR A 46 -15.84 -6.38 0.26
N GLY A 47 -15.98 -5.25 -0.41
CA GLY A 47 -16.68 -4.08 0.13
C GLY A 47 -15.88 -3.37 1.23
N PRO A 48 -16.39 -2.21 1.70
CA PRO A 48 -15.63 -1.37 2.64
C PRO A 48 -15.55 -1.94 4.05
N THR A 49 -16.51 -2.77 4.48
CA THR A 49 -16.59 -3.29 5.84
C THR A 49 -15.49 -4.29 6.16
N ASN A 50 -14.84 -4.87 5.16
CA ASN A 50 -13.72 -5.79 5.38
C ASN A 50 -12.55 -5.08 6.06
N VAL A 51 -12.10 -3.96 5.52
CA VAL A 51 -11.06 -3.13 6.14
C VAL A 51 -11.61 -2.38 7.36
N GLY A 52 -12.83 -1.91 7.27
CA GLY A 52 -13.49 -1.16 8.34
C GLY A 52 -13.86 -2.00 9.57
N MET A 53 -13.57 -3.31 9.56
CA MET A 53 -13.88 -4.22 10.67
C MET A 53 -15.34 -4.13 11.11
N GLY A 54 -16.24 -4.20 10.13
CA GLY A 54 -17.69 -4.08 10.31
C GLY A 54 -18.24 -2.67 10.11
N SER A 55 -17.38 -1.66 9.99
CA SER A 55 -17.80 -0.27 9.72
C SER A 55 -17.59 0.06 8.26
N GLU A 56 -18.61 0.62 7.61
CA GLU A 56 -18.51 1.07 6.23
C GLU A 56 -17.60 2.30 6.10
N VAL A 57 -17.75 3.24 7.04
CA VAL A 57 -16.95 4.47 7.11
C VAL A 57 -16.12 4.45 8.38
N VAL A 58 -14.81 4.68 8.24
CA VAL A 58 -13.87 4.71 9.35
C VAL A 58 -13.51 6.17 9.65
N ASP A 59 -14.24 6.80 10.57
CA ASP A 59 -14.17 8.23 10.83
C ASP A 59 -13.97 8.61 12.31
N THR A 60 -13.86 7.63 13.21
CA THR A 60 -13.57 7.85 14.63
C THR A 60 -12.26 7.20 15.02
N ASP A 61 -11.64 7.67 16.11
CA ASP A 61 -10.38 7.14 16.59
C ASP A 61 -10.46 5.64 16.94
N ASP A 62 -11.56 5.20 17.54
CA ASP A 62 -11.76 3.79 17.86
C ASP A 62 -11.87 2.92 16.61
N LYS A 63 -12.60 3.39 15.60
CA LYS A 63 -12.72 2.67 14.32
C LYS A 63 -11.38 2.61 13.60
N VAL A 64 -10.63 3.72 13.59
CA VAL A 64 -9.27 3.77 13.02
C VAL A 64 -8.38 2.73 13.70
N LYS A 65 -8.36 2.72 15.02
CA LYS A 65 -7.56 1.76 15.79
C LYS A 65 -7.87 0.32 15.43
N ARG A 66 -9.15 -0.04 15.40
CA ARG A 66 -9.57 -1.42 15.04
C ARG A 66 -9.16 -1.79 13.62
N SER A 67 -9.36 -0.90 12.66
CA SER A 67 -8.97 -1.14 11.26
C SER A 67 -7.47 -1.28 11.10
N LEU A 68 -6.68 -0.45 11.80
CA LEU A 68 -5.22 -0.54 11.77
C LEU A 68 -4.72 -1.86 12.37
N ILE A 69 -5.34 -2.34 13.45
CA ILE A 69 -5.02 -3.65 14.01
C ILE A 69 -5.30 -4.75 12.99
N GLY A 70 -6.46 -4.75 12.35
CA GLY A 70 -6.82 -5.73 11.34
C GLY A 70 -5.86 -5.73 10.16
N LEU A 71 -5.50 -4.55 9.64
CA LEU A 71 -4.54 -4.43 8.55
C LEU A 71 -3.14 -4.90 8.97
N SER A 72 -2.73 -4.60 10.20
CA SER A 72 -1.43 -5.02 10.73
C SER A 72 -1.33 -6.54 10.82
N VAL A 73 -2.39 -7.23 11.25
CA VAL A 73 -2.44 -8.69 11.27
C VAL A 73 -2.31 -9.26 9.85
N ARG A 74 -3.01 -8.69 8.89
CA ARG A 74 -2.92 -9.13 7.48
C ARG A 74 -1.53 -8.92 6.91
N MET A 75 -0.90 -7.78 7.18
CA MET A 75 0.47 -7.52 6.76
C MET A 75 1.44 -8.52 7.38
N ASN A 76 1.27 -8.83 8.66
CA ASN A 76 2.10 -9.82 9.34
C ASN A 76 1.99 -11.19 8.68
N ASP A 77 0.79 -11.64 8.33
CA ASP A 77 0.60 -12.92 7.63
C ASP A 77 1.39 -12.96 6.32
N LYS A 78 1.34 -11.88 5.56
CA LYS A 78 2.08 -11.78 4.29
C LYS A 78 3.59 -11.76 4.51
N VAL A 79 4.08 -11.06 5.54
CA VAL A 79 5.50 -11.03 5.89
C VAL A 79 5.97 -12.42 6.32
N GLN A 80 5.20 -13.12 7.14
CA GLN A 80 5.55 -14.49 7.56
C GLN A 80 5.62 -15.44 6.37
N ARG A 81 4.71 -15.29 5.41
CA ARG A 81 4.72 -16.06 4.17
C ARG A 81 6.01 -15.80 3.37
N LEU A 82 6.39 -14.54 3.19
CA LEU A 82 7.64 -14.16 2.51
C LEU A 82 8.86 -14.77 3.19
N LEU A 83 8.94 -14.67 4.51
CA LEU A 83 10.05 -15.20 5.28
C LEU A 83 10.16 -16.72 5.13
N ASN A 84 9.03 -17.43 5.23
CA ASN A 84 9.02 -18.87 5.08
C ASN A 84 9.48 -19.31 3.68
N LEU A 85 8.96 -18.67 2.64
CA LEU A 85 9.31 -19.00 1.26
C LEU A 85 10.78 -18.67 0.94
N THR A 86 11.23 -17.51 1.40
CA THR A 86 12.58 -17.01 1.11
C THR A 86 13.64 -17.79 1.90
N LEU A 87 13.47 -17.91 3.23
CA LEU A 87 14.45 -18.59 4.09
C LEU A 87 14.57 -20.07 3.79
N ASN A 88 13.49 -20.71 3.38
CA ASN A 88 13.46 -22.14 3.11
C ASN A 88 13.60 -22.49 1.62
N ASN A 89 13.87 -21.51 0.76
CA ASN A 89 14.03 -21.68 -0.68
C ASN A 89 12.86 -22.45 -1.32
N LYS A 90 11.63 -22.15 -0.88
CA LYS A 90 10.44 -22.81 -1.38
C LYS A 90 9.85 -22.08 -2.58
N VAL A 91 9.25 -22.84 -3.49
CA VAL A 91 8.46 -22.30 -4.58
C VAL A 91 7.02 -22.11 -4.08
N PRO A 92 6.40 -20.94 -4.31
CA PRO A 92 5.00 -20.72 -3.92
C PRO A 92 4.05 -21.71 -4.61
N ASN A 93 3.14 -22.30 -3.84
CA ASN A 93 2.12 -23.20 -4.37
C ASN A 93 0.84 -22.49 -4.83
N ASN A 94 0.54 -21.35 -4.25
CA ASN A 94 -0.70 -20.62 -4.49
C ASN A 94 -0.42 -19.25 -5.10
N GLU A 95 -0.17 -18.29 -4.24
CA GLU A 95 0.05 -16.91 -4.62
C GLU A 95 1.55 -16.68 -4.89
N SER A 96 1.89 -15.91 -5.93
CA SER A 96 3.28 -15.58 -6.25
C SER A 96 3.89 -14.65 -5.19
N LEU A 97 5.23 -14.58 -5.14
CA LEU A 97 5.93 -13.62 -4.28
C LEU A 97 5.60 -12.18 -4.68
N GLU A 98 5.49 -11.92 -5.99
CA GLU A 98 5.13 -10.61 -6.50
C GLU A 98 3.76 -10.16 -5.98
N ASP A 99 2.75 -11.04 -6.05
CA ASP A 99 1.41 -10.75 -5.54
C ASP A 99 1.43 -10.46 -4.04
N THR A 100 2.26 -11.18 -3.29
CA THR A 100 2.42 -10.95 -1.86
C THR A 100 3.01 -9.58 -1.56
N PHE A 101 4.02 -9.15 -2.31
CA PHE A 101 4.58 -7.79 -2.16
C PHE A 101 3.56 -6.72 -2.49
N ILE A 102 2.79 -6.89 -3.55
CA ILE A 102 1.74 -5.93 -3.93
C ILE A 102 0.66 -5.86 -2.84
N ASP A 103 0.27 -6.99 -2.26
CA ASP A 103 -0.69 -7.02 -1.16
C ASP A 103 -0.19 -6.27 0.07
N ILE A 104 1.07 -6.45 0.45
CA ILE A 104 1.68 -5.70 1.57
C ILE A 104 1.65 -4.20 1.27
N ALA A 105 2.04 -3.81 0.06
CA ALA A 105 2.05 -2.41 -0.35
C ALA A 105 0.63 -1.80 -0.30
N ASN A 106 -0.36 -2.51 -0.81
CA ASN A 106 -1.75 -2.06 -0.77
C ASN A 106 -2.29 -1.97 0.65
N TYR A 107 -1.97 -2.92 1.54
CA TYR A 107 -2.37 -2.82 2.95
C TYR A 107 -1.77 -1.58 3.61
N ALA A 108 -0.54 -1.23 3.29
CA ALA A 108 0.09 -0.01 3.82
C ALA A 108 -0.62 1.25 3.32
N VAL A 109 -0.98 1.30 2.05
CA VAL A 109 -1.77 2.42 1.49
C VAL A 109 -3.14 2.50 2.15
N MET A 110 -3.84 1.36 2.32
CA MET A 110 -5.13 1.32 3.01
C MET A 110 -5.02 1.83 4.45
N ALA A 111 -3.93 1.47 5.15
CA ALA A 111 -3.67 1.96 6.51
C ALA A 111 -3.54 3.49 6.54
N LEU A 112 -2.89 4.08 5.54
CA LEU A 112 -2.80 5.53 5.43
C LEU A 112 -4.16 6.17 5.17
N ILE A 113 -5.00 5.59 4.31
CA ILE A 113 -6.35 6.07 4.04
C ILE A 113 -7.19 6.02 5.32
N VAL A 114 -7.12 4.91 6.06
CA VAL A 114 -7.80 4.74 7.34
C VAL A 114 -7.33 5.80 8.36
N GLN A 115 -6.01 5.95 8.48
CA GLN A 115 -5.40 6.91 9.41
C GLN A 115 -5.85 8.35 9.12
N ARG A 116 -6.03 8.68 7.84
CA ARG A 116 -6.52 9.98 7.38
C ARG A 116 -8.04 10.12 7.47
N LYS A 117 -8.75 9.12 7.99
CA LYS A 117 -10.21 9.08 8.13
C LYS A 117 -10.96 9.29 6.81
N GLN A 118 -10.42 8.73 5.73
CA GLN A 118 -11.01 8.80 4.39
C GLN A 118 -11.56 7.45 3.91
N TRP A 119 -11.44 6.39 4.71
CA TRP A 119 -11.95 5.09 4.32
C TRP A 119 -13.47 5.07 4.28
N GLY A 120 -14.03 4.59 3.16
CA GLY A 120 -15.47 4.49 2.96
C GLY A 120 -16.17 5.78 2.52
N LYS A 121 -15.40 6.82 2.26
CA LYS A 121 -15.95 8.12 1.80
C LYS A 121 -15.79 8.31 0.32
#